data_49f052ee9fe526b8454f00929ca3d125
#
_entry.id   49f052ee9fe526b8454f00929ca3d125
#
_cell.length_a   1.000
_cell.length_b   1.000
_cell.length_c   1.000
_cell.angle_alpha   90.00
_cell.angle_beta   90.00
_cell.angle_gamma   90.00
#
_symmetry.space_group_name_H-M   'P 1'
#
loop_
_entity.id
_entity.type
_entity.pdbx_description
1 polymer ?
#
loop_
_entity_poly.entity_id
_entity_poly.type
_entity_poly.pdbx_seq_one_letter_code
_entity_poly.pdbx_strand_id
1 'polypeptide(L)'
;MDERRPFVWRFSGIEVSDDGLGFIAVSDRGSFARGSITRESGKITDIRLDALQPLIGPDGKDLPHTLNDSEGLAIGPEGTIYVSFEWEHGVRQFAAIDQPAGRLLSAPDFAEMQDNSSLEALAISPDGALYTMPERSGLAMRPFPVYRLLDGVWDQPFDIPRTGPYLLSGADIGPDGRLYVLERDFLGVGFRTRVRRFDLDGTGEQVLLETRVLTHDNLEGISVWQDDQGLRMTLISDDNFRSFQRTEIVEYRLTD
;
A
#
# COMPACT_ATOMS: atom_id res chain seq x y z
N MET A 1 18.08 -9.95 -31.25
CA MET A 1 18.07 -10.84 -30.07
C MET A 1 17.30 -10.09 -28.99
N ASP A 2 16.05 -10.46 -28.83
CA ASP A 2 15.13 -9.84 -27.87
C ASP A 2 15.36 -10.55 -26.52
N GLU A 3 16.26 -10.01 -25.71
CA GLU A 3 16.41 -10.43 -24.32
C GLU A 3 15.23 -9.83 -23.53
N ARG A 4 14.09 -10.51 -23.55
CA ARG A 4 13.03 -10.30 -22.59
C ARG A 4 13.56 -10.78 -21.24
N ARG A 5 14.19 -9.86 -20.50
CA ARG A 5 14.38 -10.05 -19.07
C ARG A 5 12.98 -10.21 -18.47
N PRO A 6 12.74 -11.23 -17.65
CA PRO A 6 11.49 -11.28 -16.90
C PRO A 6 11.39 -9.95 -16.13
N PHE A 7 10.34 -9.18 -16.39
CA PHE A 7 10.04 -8.00 -15.61
C PHE A 7 9.71 -8.48 -14.20
N VAL A 8 10.53 -8.12 -13.27
CA VAL A 8 10.35 -8.40 -11.85
C VAL A 8 9.64 -7.18 -11.28
N TRP A 9 8.47 -7.38 -10.70
CA TRP A 9 7.50 -6.32 -10.43
C TRP A 9 7.57 -5.84 -9.01
N ARG A 10 8.24 -5.93 -8.14
CA ARG A 10 8.32 -5.40 -6.77
C ARG A 10 7.22 -4.39 -6.43
N PHE A 11 5.98 -4.86 -6.31
CA PHE A 11 4.88 -3.99 -5.95
C PHE A 11 4.77 -3.84 -4.43
N SER A 12 4.71 -2.59 -3.98
CA SER A 12 4.54 -2.20 -2.57
C SER A 12 3.13 -1.64 -2.28
N GLY A 13 2.42 -1.14 -3.30
CA GLY A 13 1.07 -0.63 -3.13
C GLY A 13 0.16 -0.92 -4.31
N ILE A 14 -1.15 -1.03 -4.07
CA ILE A 14 -2.19 -1.23 -5.10
C ILE A 14 -3.45 -0.47 -4.74
N GLU A 15 -4.10 0.10 -5.76
CA GLU A 15 -5.45 0.65 -5.71
C GLU A 15 -6.31 0.10 -6.85
N VAL A 16 -7.43 -0.51 -6.51
CA VAL A 16 -8.40 -1.07 -7.46
C VAL A 16 -9.50 -0.03 -7.71
N SER A 17 -9.91 0.13 -8.97
CA SER A 17 -11.00 1.02 -9.33
C SER A 17 -12.34 0.57 -8.71
N ASP A 18 -13.28 1.50 -8.51
CA ASP A 18 -14.60 1.24 -7.90
C ASP A 18 -15.41 0.15 -8.62
N ASP A 19 -15.20 -0.01 -9.93
CA ASP A 19 -15.84 -1.06 -10.73
C ASP A 19 -15.13 -2.43 -10.63
N GLY A 20 -13.97 -2.47 -9.96
CA GLY A 20 -13.15 -3.66 -9.80
C GLY A 20 -12.46 -4.15 -11.07
N LEU A 21 -12.44 -3.36 -12.16
CA LEU A 21 -11.93 -3.78 -13.47
C LEU A 21 -10.57 -3.17 -13.83
N GLY A 22 -10.14 -2.15 -13.10
CA GLY A 22 -8.84 -1.52 -13.27
C GLY A 22 -8.04 -1.49 -11.97
N PHE A 23 -6.73 -1.27 -12.08
CA PHE A 23 -5.88 -1.00 -10.93
C PHE A 23 -4.72 -0.08 -11.29
N ILE A 24 -4.24 0.63 -10.29
CA ILE A 24 -2.93 1.28 -10.27
C ILE A 24 -2.13 0.61 -9.15
N ALA A 25 -0.85 0.35 -9.41
CA ALA A 25 0.07 -0.14 -8.41
C ALA A 25 1.36 0.69 -8.43
N VAL A 26 2.08 0.71 -7.33
CA VAL A 26 3.40 1.34 -7.22
C VAL A 26 4.43 0.28 -6.89
N SER A 27 5.63 0.44 -7.41
CA SER A 27 6.76 -0.46 -7.21
C SER A 27 7.82 0.23 -6.33
N ASP A 28 8.48 -0.51 -5.44
CA ASP A 28 9.64 -0.05 -4.65
C ASP A 28 10.83 0.45 -5.50
N ARG A 29 10.70 0.38 -6.81
CA ARG A 29 11.66 0.91 -7.80
C ARG A 29 11.20 2.22 -8.43
N GLY A 30 10.21 2.86 -7.87
CA GLY A 30 9.74 4.15 -8.33
C GLY A 30 9.05 4.08 -9.69
N SER A 31 8.11 3.19 -9.85
CA SER A 31 7.31 3.10 -11.07
C SER A 31 5.84 2.90 -10.75
N PHE A 32 4.98 3.58 -11.48
CA PHE A 32 3.56 3.25 -11.55
C PHE A 32 3.33 2.12 -12.55
N ALA A 33 2.47 1.20 -12.16
CA ALA A 33 1.87 0.23 -13.06
C ALA A 33 0.37 0.48 -13.14
N ARG A 34 -0.20 0.48 -14.34
CA ARG A 34 -1.66 0.48 -14.56
C ARG A 34 -2.05 -0.76 -15.30
N GLY A 35 -3.11 -1.41 -14.86
CA GLY A 35 -3.61 -2.61 -15.48
C GLY A 35 -5.10 -2.76 -15.42
N SER A 36 -5.57 -3.84 -16.05
CA SER A 36 -6.97 -4.24 -16.11
C SER A 36 -7.16 -5.66 -15.55
N ILE A 37 -8.30 -5.87 -14.93
CA ILE A 37 -8.72 -7.12 -14.29
C ILE A 37 -9.93 -7.66 -15.04
N THR A 38 -9.82 -8.86 -15.56
CA THR A 38 -10.97 -9.57 -16.14
C THR A 38 -11.59 -10.47 -15.08
N ARG A 39 -12.93 -10.47 -15.01
CA ARG A 39 -13.67 -11.24 -14.00
C ARG A 39 -14.74 -12.11 -14.64
N GLU A 40 -14.90 -13.32 -14.11
CA GLU A 40 -16.02 -14.20 -14.42
C GLU A 40 -16.69 -14.65 -13.13
N SER A 41 -17.99 -14.44 -13.05
CA SER A 41 -18.77 -14.74 -11.82
C SER A 41 -18.17 -14.11 -10.55
N GLY A 42 -17.64 -12.86 -10.68
CA GLY A 42 -17.03 -12.11 -9.60
C GLY A 42 -15.62 -12.58 -9.18
N LYS A 43 -15.01 -13.52 -9.88
CA LYS A 43 -13.64 -14.00 -9.62
C LYS A 43 -12.68 -13.47 -10.68
N ILE A 44 -11.47 -13.12 -10.28
CA ILE A 44 -10.39 -12.76 -11.21
C ILE A 44 -10.05 -13.97 -12.08
N THR A 45 -10.06 -13.77 -13.40
CA THR A 45 -9.70 -14.79 -14.39
C THR A 45 -8.50 -14.41 -15.23
N ASP A 46 -8.23 -13.10 -15.37
CA ASP A 46 -7.04 -12.60 -16.05
C ASP A 46 -6.66 -11.23 -15.50
N ILE A 47 -5.37 -10.91 -15.54
CA ILE A 47 -4.79 -9.61 -15.17
C ILE A 47 -3.87 -9.21 -16.30
N ARG A 48 -4.10 -8.03 -16.85
CA ARG A 48 -3.27 -7.46 -17.90
C ARG A 48 -2.65 -6.15 -17.43
N LEU A 49 -1.35 -6.01 -17.63
CA LEU A 49 -0.66 -4.75 -17.47
C LEU A 49 -0.80 -3.93 -18.75
N ASP A 50 -1.31 -2.70 -18.61
CA ASP A 50 -1.56 -1.80 -19.72
C ASP A 50 -0.46 -0.74 -19.86
N ALA A 51 0.13 -0.30 -18.75
CA ALA A 51 1.22 0.68 -18.72
C ALA A 51 2.16 0.45 -17.55
N LEU A 52 3.43 0.77 -17.75
CA LEU A 52 4.46 0.92 -16.73
C LEU A 52 5.17 2.24 -16.97
N GLN A 53 5.24 3.10 -15.95
CA GLN A 53 5.79 4.44 -16.06
C GLN A 53 6.67 4.75 -14.85
N PRO A 54 7.90 5.29 -15.04
CA PRO A 54 8.69 5.74 -13.91
C PRO A 54 7.98 6.88 -13.18
N LEU A 55 8.21 6.98 -11.87
CA LEU A 55 7.80 8.14 -11.09
C LEU A 55 8.62 9.35 -11.54
N ILE A 56 7.93 10.41 -11.93
CA ILE A 56 8.55 11.64 -12.41
C ILE A 56 8.70 12.60 -11.22
N GLY A 57 9.92 13.04 -10.95
CA GLY A 57 10.21 14.01 -9.91
C GLY A 57 9.66 15.41 -10.21
N PRO A 58 9.70 16.33 -9.24
CA PRO A 58 9.22 17.70 -9.41
C PRO A 58 9.94 18.50 -10.50
N ASP A 59 11.15 18.07 -10.89
CA ASP A 59 11.94 18.67 -11.98
C ASP A 59 11.58 18.13 -13.38
N GLY A 60 10.60 17.24 -13.47
CA GLY A 60 10.14 16.60 -14.71
C GLY A 60 11.03 15.47 -15.20
N LYS A 61 11.94 14.96 -14.38
CA LYS A 61 12.80 13.79 -14.66
C LYS A 61 12.38 12.61 -13.81
N ASP A 62 12.80 11.42 -14.22
CA ASP A 62 12.63 10.22 -13.42
C ASP A 62 13.26 10.42 -12.02
N LEU A 63 12.57 9.96 -10.97
CA LEU A 63 13.15 10.00 -9.63
C LEU A 63 14.44 9.19 -9.57
N PRO A 64 15.53 9.74 -8.98
CA PRO A 64 16.78 9.02 -8.85
C PRO A 64 16.61 7.81 -7.93
N HIS A 65 17.39 6.74 -8.15
CA HIS A 65 17.33 5.50 -7.37
C HIS A 65 17.48 5.67 -5.85
N THR A 66 18.05 6.77 -5.40
CA THR A 66 18.18 7.10 -3.97
C THR A 66 16.91 7.70 -3.36
N LEU A 67 15.92 8.02 -4.17
CA LEU A 67 14.68 8.69 -3.76
C LEU A 67 13.42 8.02 -4.31
N ASN A 68 13.56 6.85 -4.95
CA ASN A 68 12.45 6.19 -5.63
C ASN A 68 11.91 4.94 -4.88
N ASP A 69 12.33 4.78 -3.63
CA ASP A 69 11.84 3.71 -2.74
C ASP A 69 10.43 4.07 -2.28
N SER A 70 9.47 3.70 -3.13
CA SER A 70 8.05 4.03 -2.96
C SER A 70 7.31 2.84 -2.38
N GLU A 71 6.54 3.07 -1.31
CA GLU A 71 5.94 2.04 -0.48
C GLU A 71 4.41 2.05 -0.56
N GLY A 72 3.75 2.99 0.08
CA GLY A 72 2.29 3.07 0.11
C GLY A 72 1.72 3.86 -1.07
N LEU A 73 0.53 3.48 -1.50
CA LEU A 73 -0.26 4.13 -2.56
C LEU A 73 -1.66 4.43 -2.03
N ALA A 74 -2.18 5.63 -2.32
CA ALA A 74 -3.58 5.98 -2.08
C ALA A 74 -4.09 6.88 -3.20
N ILE A 75 -5.36 6.74 -3.58
CA ILE A 75 -6.00 7.58 -4.60
C ILE A 75 -7.16 8.34 -3.96
N GLY A 76 -7.05 9.67 -3.97
CA GLY A 76 -8.07 10.55 -3.42
C GLY A 76 -9.35 10.62 -4.27
N PRO A 77 -10.44 11.18 -3.71
CA PRO A 77 -11.75 11.23 -4.38
C PRO A 77 -11.74 11.94 -5.75
N GLU A 78 -10.81 12.85 -5.98
CA GLU A 78 -10.65 13.58 -7.24
C GLU A 78 -9.66 12.90 -8.21
N GLY A 79 -9.21 11.67 -7.90
CA GLY A 79 -8.25 10.92 -8.71
C GLY A 79 -6.79 11.34 -8.49
N THR A 80 -6.52 12.21 -7.52
CA THR A 80 -5.15 12.56 -7.13
C THR A 80 -4.48 11.35 -6.49
N ILE A 81 -3.28 11.03 -6.95
CA ILE A 81 -2.50 9.89 -6.49
C ILE A 81 -1.51 10.37 -5.42
N TYR A 82 -1.41 9.64 -4.33
CA TYR A 82 -0.45 9.86 -3.26
C TYR A 82 0.44 8.63 -3.10
N VAL A 83 1.73 8.88 -2.93
CA VAL A 83 2.74 7.82 -2.76
C VAL A 83 3.62 8.18 -1.56
N SER A 84 3.79 7.27 -0.62
CA SER A 84 4.77 7.40 0.45
C SER A 84 6.14 6.92 0.02
N PHE A 85 7.18 7.53 0.60
CA PHE A 85 8.58 7.25 0.28
C PHE A 85 9.37 7.00 1.56
N GLU A 86 10.13 5.91 1.54
CA GLU A 86 10.91 5.49 2.69
C GLU A 86 12.06 6.46 2.99
N TRP A 87 12.90 6.76 2.01
CA TRP A 87 14.08 7.61 2.20
C TRP A 87 13.80 9.11 2.32
N GLU A 88 12.71 9.58 1.75
CA GLU A 88 12.30 10.98 1.86
C GLU A 88 11.46 11.26 3.12
N HIS A 89 11.04 10.22 3.84
CA HIS A 89 10.15 10.29 5.01
C HIS A 89 8.98 11.23 4.76
N GLY A 90 8.19 10.92 3.73
CA GLY A 90 7.07 11.77 3.36
C GLY A 90 6.20 11.19 2.26
N VAL A 91 5.19 11.95 1.88
CA VAL A 91 4.23 11.60 0.84
C VAL A 91 4.31 12.60 -0.30
N ARG A 92 4.33 12.14 -1.54
CA ARG A 92 4.23 12.99 -2.72
C ARG A 92 2.88 12.79 -3.40
N GLN A 93 2.40 13.89 -3.97
CA GLN A 93 1.16 13.98 -4.72
C GLN A 93 1.45 13.97 -6.21
N PHE A 94 0.65 13.22 -7.00
CA PHE A 94 0.70 13.19 -8.45
C PHE A 94 -0.71 13.43 -9.01
N ALA A 95 -0.83 14.28 -10.02
CA ALA A 95 -2.13 14.52 -10.68
C ALA A 95 -2.56 13.33 -11.56
N ALA A 96 -1.60 12.57 -12.09
CA ALA A 96 -1.79 11.34 -12.85
C ALA A 96 -0.45 10.57 -12.90
N ILE A 97 -0.49 9.30 -13.34
CA ILE A 97 0.70 8.42 -13.39
C ILE A 97 1.82 8.91 -14.33
N ASP A 98 1.50 9.78 -15.27
CA ASP A 98 2.41 10.36 -16.25
C ASP A 98 2.75 11.85 -15.95
N GLN A 99 2.36 12.34 -14.79
CA GLN A 99 2.60 13.72 -14.37
C GLN A 99 3.70 13.81 -13.32
N PRO A 100 4.45 14.93 -13.28
CA PRO A 100 5.45 15.15 -12.25
C PRO A 100 4.87 15.17 -10.84
N ALA A 101 5.67 14.69 -9.89
CA ALA A 101 5.37 14.79 -8.46
C ALA A 101 5.24 16.25 -8.02
N GLY A 102 4.27 16.51 -7.15
CA GLY A 102 4.16 17.75 -6.40
C GLY A 102 5.21 17.84 -5.27
N ARG A 103 4.97 18.78 -4.35
CA ARG A 103 5.83 18.96 -3.18
C ARG A 103 5.77 17.71 -2.29
N LEU A 104 6.85 17.48 -1.55
CA LEU A 104 6.88 16.50 -0.46
C LEU A 104 6.02 17.01 0.71
N LEU A 105 5.10 16.17 1.16
CA LEU A 105 4.29 16.37 2.36
C LEU A 105 4.96 15.58 3.49
N SER A 106 5.61 16.29 4.42
CA SER A 106 6.36 15.68 5.52
C SER A 106 6.03 16.38 6.83
N ALA A 107 6.25 15.70 7.94
CA ALA A 107 6.11 16.22 9.29
C ALA A 107 7.47 16.26 10.02
N PRO A 108 7.66 17.14 11.02
CA PRO A 108 8.90 17.15 11.81
C PRO A 108 9.22 15.81 12.47
N ASP A 109 8.20 15.08 12.92
CA ASP A 109 8.33 13.78 13.57
C ASP A 109 8.88 12.68 12.65
N PHE A 110 8.74 12.87 11.33
CA PHE A 110 9.26 11.93 10.34
C PHE A 110 10.79 11.96 10.24
N ALA A 111 11.42 13.08 10.62
CA ALA A 111 12.88 13.23 10.58
C ALA A 111 13.63 12.28 11.54
N GLU A 112 12.94 11.74 12.54
CA GLU A 112 13.50 10.78 13.52
C GLU A 112 13.23 9.32 13.14
N MET A 113 12.54 9.06 12.03
CA MET A 113 12.27 7.70 11.56
C MET A 113 13.55 7.03 11.04
N GLN A 114 13.56 5.71 11.08
CA GLN A 114 14.68 4.93 10.55
C GLN A 114 14.62 4.91 9.02
N ASP A 115 15.74 5.14 8.34
CA ASP A 115 15.83 5.22 6.89
C ASP A 115 15.31 3.98 6.13
N ASN A 116 15.20 2.84 6.76
CA ASN A 116 14.79 1.57 6.15
C ASN A 116 13.58 0.95 6.88
N SER A 117 12.65 1.75 7.34
CA SER A 117 11.46 1.27 8.07
C SER A 117 10.48 2.44 8.32
N SER A 118 10.39 3.39 7.38
CA SER A 118 9.58 4.58 7.59
C SER A 118 8.13 4.39 7.12
N LEU A 119 7.63 5.19 6.22
CA LEU A 119 6.20 5.24 5.86
C LEU A 119 5.81 4.13 4.88
N GLU A 120 5.51 2.94 5.38
CA GLU A 120 5.11 1.78 4.58
C GLU A 120 3.64 1.84 4.16
N ALA A 121 2.75 2.17 5.09
CA ALA A 121 1.32 2.12 4.89
C ALA A 121 0.76 3.52 4.61
N LEU A 122 -0.07 3.65 3.56
CA LEU A 122 -0.71 4.90 3.18
C LEU A 122 -2.18 4.63 2.84
N ALA A 123 -3.08 5.47 3.34
CA ALA A 123 -4.50 5.42 3.05
C ALA A 123 -5.08 6.84 2.96
N ILE A 124 -6.23 7.00 2.32
CA ILE A 124 -6.94 8.28 2.25
C ILE A 124 -8.41 8.08 2.56
N SER A 125 -8.95 8.96 3.41
CA SER A 125 -10.38 8.95 3.75
C SER A 125 -11.20 9.70 2.70
N PRO A 126 -12.53 9.47 2.63
CA PRO A 126 -13.41 10.15 1.68
C PRO A 126 -13.44 11.67 1.80
N ASP A 127 -13.09 12.23 2.96
CA ASP A 127 -12.95 13.68 3.19
C ASP A 127 -11.56 14.22 2.81
N GLY A 128 -10.67 13.35 2.28
CA GLY A 128 -9.36 13.73 1.78
C GLY A 128 -8.24 13.74 2.81
N ALA A 129 -8.49 13.28 4.04
CA ALA A 129 -7.42 13.13 5.03
C ALA A 129 -6.53 11.94 4.68
N LEU A 130 -5.20 12.16 4.60
CA LEU A 130 -4.21 11.09 4.44
C LEU A 130 -3.87 10.48 5.80
N TYR A 131 -3.73 9.17 5.82
CA TYR A 131 -3.25 8.41 6.97
C TYR A 131 -2.01 7.64 6.57
N THR A 132 -0.96 7.70 7.37
CA THR A 132 0.28 6.96 7.11
C THR A 132 0.86 6.40 8.40
N MET A 133 1.57 5.28 8.27
CA MET A 133 2.13 4.55 9.40
C MET A 133 3.50 3.97 9.03
N PRO A 134 4.47 3.94 9.97
CA PRO A 134 5.76 3.31 9.73
C PRO A 134 5.66 1.77 9.80
N GLU A 135 6.53 1.09 9.07
CA GLU A 135 6.70 -0.39 9.19
C GLU A 135 6.98 -0.79 10.63
N ARG A 136 7.80 0.01 11.32
CA ARG A 136 8.28 -0.26 12.67
C ARG A 136 8.08 0.93 13.59
N SER A 137 7.78 0.63 14.84
CA SER A 137 7.62 1.64 15.89
C SER A 137 8.84 1.75 16.82
N GLY A 138 10.00 1.21 16.42
CA GLY A 138 11.24 1.18 17.18
C GLY A 138 11.35 -0.05 18.10
N LEU A 139 10.50 -0.19 19.10
CA LEU A 139 10.53 -1.32 20.03
C LEU A 139 9.46 -2.38 19.66
N ALA A 140 9.77 -3.65 19.92
CA ALA A 140 8.92 -4.79 19.52
C ALA A 140 7.49 -4.78 20.07
N MET A 141 7.24 -4.07 21.16
CA MET A 141 5.91 -3.98 21.78
C MET A 141 5.32 -2.56 21.73
N ARG A 142 6.03 -1.63 21.12
CA ARG A 142 5.54 -0.24 20.99
C ARG A 142 4.44 -0.19 19.92
N PRO A 143 3.26 0.40 20.20
CA PRO A 143 2.22 0.61 19.20
C PRO A 143 2.75 1.36 17.97
N PHE A 144 2.11 1.14 16.83
CA PHE A 144 2.42 1.88 15.60
C PHE A 144 1.69 3.23 15.64
N PRO A 145 2.40 4.37 15.54
CA PRO A 145 1.76 5.67 15.44
C PRO A 145 1.02 5.77 14.09
N VAL A 146 -0.19 6.31 14.13
CA VAL A 146 -0.95 6.67 12.93
C VAL A 146 -0.86 8.17 12.77
N TYR A 147 -0.20 8.62 11.72
CA TYR A 147 -0.12 10.03 11.37
C TYR A 147 -1.22 10.38 10.38
N ARG A 148 -1.85 11.55 10.58
CA ARG A 148 -2.89 12.05 9.69
C ARG A 148 -2.52 13.42 9.17
N LEU A 149 -2.71 13.65 7.87
CA LEU A 149 -2.67 14.96 7.24
C LEU A 149 -4.09 15.39 6.86
N LEU A 150 -4.57 16.43 7.51
CA LEU A 150 -5.87 17.05 7.20
C LEU A 150 -5.67 18.56 7.10
N ASP A 151 -6.23 19.19 6.06
CA ASP A 151 -6.13 20.64 5.81
C ASP A 151 -4.68 21.20 5.85
N GLY A 152 -3.72 20.39 5.44
CA GLY A 152 -2.30 20.75 5.41
C GLY A 152 -1.59 20.66 6.76
N VAL A 153 -2.23 20.13 7.79
CA VAL A 153 -1.67 19.96 9.14
C VAL A 153 -1.53 18.47 9.46
N TRP A 154 -0.31 18.07 9.86
CA TRP A 154 -0.05 16.74 10.39
C TRP A 154 -0.39 16.66 11.87
N ASP A 155 -1.05 15.57 12.28
CA ASP A 155 -1.27 15.17 13.68
C ASP A 155 -1.11 13.65 13.82
N GLN A 156 -1.14 13.17 15.08
CA GLN A 156 -1.14 11.75 15.44
C GLN A 156 -2.41 11.45 16.25
N PRO A 157 -3.53 11.13 15.59
CA PRO A 157 -4.82 10.98 16.27
C PRO A 157 -4.90 9.75 17.19
N PHE A 158 -4.20 8.66 16.86
CA PHE A 158 -4.19 7.42 17.63
C PHE A 158 -2.98 6.54 17.30
N ASP A 159 -2.84 5.45 18.02
CA ASP A 159 -1.87 4.39 17.77
C ASP A 159 -2.58 3.06 17.51
N ILE A 160 -2.02 2.22 16.64
CA ILE A 160 -2.47 0.85 16.43
C ILE A 160 -1.69 -0.07 17.39
N PRO A 161 -2.36 -0.88 18.23
CA PRO A 161 -1.68 -1.83 19.11
C PRO A 161 -0.83 -2.82 18.32
N ARG A 162 0.43 -2.98 18.72
CA ARG A 162 1.29 -4.03 18.17
C ARG A 162 1.02 -5.35 18.86
N THR A 163 0.45 -6.29 18.12
CA THR A 163 0.09 -7.62 18.63
C THR A 163 0.91 -8.69 17.92
N GLY A 164 1.85 -9.31 18.62
CA GLY A 164 2.77 -10.31 18.07
C GLY A 164 3.92 -9.70 17.25
N PRO A 165 4.60 -10.50 16.43
CA PRO A 165 5.82 -10.09 15.70
C PRO A 165 5.53 -9.37 14.37
N TYR A 166 4.27 -9.14 14.04
CA TYR A 166 3.88 -8.55 12.76
C TYR A 166 4.42 -7.13 12.59
N LEU A 167 4.74 -6.79 11.34
CA LEU A 167 5.11 -5.46 10.86
C LEU A 167 4.04 -4.96 9.90
N LEU A 168 3.84 -3.64 9.85
CA LEU A 168 2.94 -3.04 8.87
C LEU A 168 3.55 -3.12 7.48
N SER A 169 2.72 -3.37 6.46
CA SER A 169 3.16 -3.42 5.08
C SER A 169 2.20 -2.70 4.12
N GLY A 170 1.02 -2.30 4.57
CA GLY A 170 0.08 -1.55 3.74
C GLY A 170 -1.16 -1.13 4.51
N ALA A 171 -1.89 -0.19 3.98
CA ALA A 171 -3.19 0.21 4.52
C ALA A 171 -4.11 0.74 3.42
N ASP A 172 -5.41 0.71 3.70
CA ASP A 172 -6.44 1.39 2.92
C ASP A 172 -7.62 1.78 3.80
N ILE A 173 -8.40 2.77 3.37
CA ILE A 173 -9.68 3.12 3.99
C ILE A 173 -10.80 2.70 3.06
N GLY A 174 -11.52 1.65 3.46
CA GLY A 174 -12.58 1.09 2.66
C GLY A 174 -13.80 2.01 2.50
N PRO A 175 -14.72 1.66 1.58
CA PRO A 175 -15.98 2.40 1.37
C PRO A 175 -16.89 2.48 2.61
N ASP A 176 -16.65 1.61 3.61
CA ASP A 176 -17.31 1.63 4.92
C ASP A 176 -16.73 2.68 5.89
N GLY A 177 -15.72 3.45 5.44
CA GLY A 177 -15.04 4.48 6.21
C GLY A 177 -14.14 3.95 7.32
N ARG A 178 -13.69 2.70 7.24
CA ARG A 178 -12.80 2.07 8.22
C ARG A 178 -11.40 1.89 7.67
N LEU A 179 -10.42 1.96 8.56
CA LEU A 179 -9.01 1.71 8.26
C LEU A 179 -8.73 0.20 8.26
N TYR A 180 -8.22 -0.29 7.15
CA TYR A 180 -7.72 -1.65 6.97
C TYR A 180 -6.21 -1.63 6.96
N VAL A 181 -5.59 -2.48 7.75
CA VAL A 181 -4.15 -2.53 7.92
C VAL A 181 -3.65 -3.93 7.56
N LEU A 182 -2.75 -3.97 6.59
CA LEU A 182 -2.06 -5.18 6.16
C LEU A 182 -0.77 -5.32 6.97
N GLU A 183 -0.54 -6.50 7.49
CA GLU A 183 0.61 -6.82 8.33
C GLU A 183 1.25 -8.13 7.87
N ARG A 184 2.57 -8.20 7.96
CA ARG A 184 3.36 -9.39 7.61
C ARG A 184 4.29 -9.81 8.75
N ASP A 185 4.57 -11.11 8.80
CA ASP A 185 5.60 -11.68 9.69
C ASP A 185 6.40 -12.72 8.91
N PHE A 186 7.74 -12.54 8.89
CA PHE A 186 8.66 -13.45 8.23
C PHE A 186 9.25 -14.47 9.20
N LEU A 187 8.98 -15.74 8.98
CA LEU A 187 9.39 -16.85 9.86
C LEU A 187 10.66 -17.60 9.37
N GLY A 188 11.48 -16.93 8.55
CA GLY A 188 12.74 -17.50 8.05
C GLY A 188 12.56 -18.42 6.82
N VAL A 189 11.39 -19.01 6.64
CA VAL A 189 11.06 -19.91 5.52
C VAL A 189 9.96 -19.35 4.61
N GLY A 190 9.24 -18.32 5.06
CA GLY A 190 8.13 -17.69 4.33
C GLY A 190 7.38 -16.72 5.20
N PHE A 191 6.41 -16.07 4.59
CA PHE A 191 5.56 -15.05 5.22
C PHE A 191 4.25 -15.66 5.71
N ARG A 192 3.69 -15.03 6.73
CA ARG A 192 2.26 -15.09 7.07
C ARG A 192 1.73 -13.68 7.11
N THR A 193 0.47 -13.53 6.75
CA THR A 193 -0.21 -12.25 6.60
C THR A 193 -1.34 -12.14 7.59
N ARG A 194 -1.56 -10.93 8.10
CA ARG A 194 -2.74 -10.57 8.88
C ARG A 194 -3.34 -9.29 8.31
N VAL A 195 -4.67 -9.22 8.27
CA VAL A 195 -5.41 -7.97 8.01
C VAL A 195 -6.27 -7.67 9.23
N ARG A 196 -6.11 -6.45 9.75
CA ARG A 196 -6.96 -5.91 10.81
C ARG A 196 -7.72 -4.70 10.30
N ARG A 197 -8.90 -4.48 10.87
CA ARG A 197 -9.76 -3.33 10.60
C ARG A 197 -9.98 -2.53 11.88
N PHE A 198 -10.04 -1.19 11.75
CA PHE A 198 -10.24 -0.24 12.85
C PHE A 198 -11.23 0.84 12.43
N ASP A 199 -11.89 1.45 13.40
CA ASP A 199 -12.54 2.74 13.21
C ASP A 199 -11.46 3.85 13.14
N LEU A 200 -11.76 5.01 12.52
CA LEU A 200 -10.77 6.09 12.32
C LEU A 200 -10.40 6.86 13.60
N ASP A 201 -10.84 6.39 14.75
CA ASP A 201 -10.38 6.81 16.07
C ASP A 201 -9.47 5.79 16.77
N GLY A 202 -9.12 4.71 16.05
CA GLY A 202 -8.27 3.62 16.53
C GLY A 202 -9.00 2.56 17.36
N THR A 203 -10.32 2.68 17.52
CA THR A 203 -11.15 1.69 18.21
C THR A 203 -11.73 0.64 17.25
N GLY A 204 -12.55 -0.28 17.74
CA GLY A 204 -13.27 -1.25 16.91
C GLY A 204 -12.38 -2.30 16.23
N GLU A 205 -11.20 -2.61 16.81
CA GLU A 205 -10.26 -3.59 16.24
C GLU A 205 -10.93 -4.92 15.93
N GLN A 206 -10.74 -5.40 14.70
CA GLN A 206 -11.17 -6.71 14.23
C GLN A 206 -10.06 -7.35 13.41
N VAL A 207 -9.73 -8.61 13.67
CA VAL A 207 -8.89 -9.43 12.80
C VAL A 207 -9.78 -10.04 11.73
N LEU A 208 -9.57 -9.66 10.46
CA LEU A 208 -10.36 -10.13 9.33
C LEU A 208 -9.72 -11.33 8.63
N LEU A 209 -8.40 -11.37 8.60
CA LEU A 209 -7.62 -12.43 7.98
C LEU A 209 -6.37 -12.70 8.82
N GLU A 210 -6.06 -13.96 9.02
CA GLU A 210 -4.75 -14.41 9.47
C GLU A 210 -4.40 -15.70 8.74
N THR A 211 -3.30 -15.69 7.99
CA THR A 211 -2.90 -16.83 7.17
C THR A 211 -1.88 -17.72 7.89
N ARG A 212 -1.75 -18.94 7.41
CA ARG A 212 -0.61 -19.79 7.75
C ARG A 212 0.61 -19.33 6.95
N VAL A 213 1.79 -19.69 7.45
CA VAL A 213 3.05 -19.47 6.72
C VAL A 213 2.98 -20.14 5.35
N LEU A 214 3.52 -19.47 4.32
CA LEU A 214 3.52 -19.95 2.94
C LEU A 214 2.13 -20.09 2.29
N THR A 215 1.09 -19.47 2.85
CA THR A 215 -0.22 -19.37 2.17
C THR A 215 -0.12 -18.42 0.99
N HIS A 216 0.51 -17.27 1.19
CA HIS A 216 0.83 -16.27 0.19
C HIS A 216 2.31 -15.92 0.28
N ASP A 217 2.78 -15.21 -0.75
CA ASP A 217 4.09 -14.58 -0.72
C ASP A 217 4.08 -13.30 0.12
N ASN A 218 5.04 -12.44 -0.03
CA ASN A 218 5.23 -11.19 0.69
C ASN A 218 4.16 -10.15 0.30
N LEU A 219 2.96 -10.21 0.90
CA LEU A 219 1.88 -9.26 0.61
C LEU A 219 2.21 -7.89 1.22
N GLU A 220 2.24 -6.85 0.39
CA GLU A 220 2.64 -5.48 0.76
C GLU A 220 1.56 -4.45 0.47
N GLY A 221 0.80 -4.57 -0.62
CA GLY A 221 -0.28 -3.65 -0.95
C GLY A 221 -1.66 -4.21 -0.65
N ILE A 222 -2.58 -3.33 -0.26
CA ILE A 222 -4.00 -3.63 0.00
C ILE A 222 -4.87 -2.54 -0.61
N SER A 223 -5.96 -2.94 -1.27
CA SER A 223 -7.05 -2.07 -1.71
C SER A 223 -8.39 -2.65 -1.28
N VAL A 224 -9.25 -1.85 -0.67
CA VAL A 224 -10.57 -2.24 -0.18
C VAL A 224 -11.65 -1.52 -0.98
N TRP A 225 -12.42 -2.25 -1.72
CA TRP A 225 -13.44 -1.73 -2.61
C TRP A 225 -14.74 -2.53 -2.47
N GLN A 226 -15.80 -2.12 -3.14
CA GLN A 226 -17.12 -2.74 -2.98
C GLN A 226 -17.75 -3.07 -4.33
N ASP A 227 -18.28 -4.28 -4.46
CA ASP A 227 -19.18 -4.67 -5.56
C ASP A 227 -20.63 -4.81 -5.05
N ASP A 228 -21.52 -5.29 -5.91
CA ASP A 228 -22.93 -5.56 -5.61
C ASP A 228 -23.17 -6.63 -4.53
N GLN A 229 -22.13 -7.38 -4.16
CA GLN A 229 -22.19 -8.45 -3.17
C GLN A 229 -21.47 -8.11 -1.85
N GLY A 230 -20.90 -6.91 -1.72
CA GLY A 230 -20.25 -6.42 -0.51
C GLY A 230 -18.78 -6.03 -0.68
N LEU A 231 -18.10 -5.84 0.45
CA LEU A 231 -16.71 -5.40 0.47
C LEU A 231 -15.75 -6.50 0.00
N ARG A 232 -14.70 -6.07 -0.68
CA ARG A 232 -13.58 -6.90 -1.11
C ARG A 232 -12.26 -6.30 -0.65
N MET A 233 -11.30 -7.15 -0.38
CA MET A 233 -9.89 -6.79 -0.20
C MET A 233 -9.09 -7.43 -1.33
N THR A 234 -8.40 -6.61 -2.11
CA THR A 234 -7.42 -7.04 -3.11
C THR A 234 -6.03 -6.77 -2.56
N LEU A 235 -5.19 -7.78 -2.53
CA LEU A 235 -3.83 -7.73 -1.99
C LEU A 235 -2.84 -8.03 -3.10
N ILE A 236 -1.67 -7.38 -3.07
CA ILE A 236 -0.58 -7.63 -4.01
C ILE A 236 0.71 -7.98 -3.27
N SER A 237 1.48 -8.92 -3.82
CA SER A 237 2.77 -9.32 -3.23
C SER A 237 3.96 -8.76 -3.99
N ASP A 238 5.05 -8.52 -3.26
CA ASP A 238 6.39 -8.33 -3.78
C ASP A 238 7.12 -9.67 -3.92
N ASP A 239 7.83 -9.86 -5.03
CA ASP A 239 8.66 -11.04 -5.28
C ASP A 239 10.12 -10.92 -4.80
N ASN A 240 10.52 -9.78 -4.26
CA ASN A 240 11.87 -9.51 -3.72
C ASN A 240 13.03 -9.93 -4.65
N PHE A 241 12.82 -10.03 -5.97
CA PHE A 241 13.77 -10.61 -6.95
C PHE A 241 14.22 -12.03 -6.63
N ARG A 242 13.48 -12.78 -5.86
CA ARG A 242 13.81 -14.16 -5.54
C ARG A 242 13.05 -15.09 -6.47
N SER A 243 13.76 -15.94 -7.20
CA SER A 243 13.19 -16.86 -8.19
C SER A 243 12.14 -17.84 -7.62
N PHE A 244 12.02 -17.93 -6.31
CA PHE A 244 11.04 -18.75 -5.61
C PHE A 244 9.86 -17.92 -5.04
N GLN A 245 9.94 -16.58 -5.07
CA GLN A 245 8.83 -15.69 -4.75
C GLN A 245 8.09 -15.27 -6.02
N ARG A 246 6.85 -14.91 -5.89
CA ARG A 246 5.95 -14.57 -7.01
C ARG A 246 5.24 -13.26 -6.72
N THR A 247 5.09 -12.43 -7.75
CA THR A 247 4.09 -11.37 -7.73
C THR A 247 2.73 -12.03 -7.95
N GLU A 248 1.87 -11.93 -6.96
CA GLU A 248 0.50 -12.45 -7.02
C GLU A 248 -0.49 -11.37 -6.59
N ILE A 249 -1.66 -11.36 -7.21
CA ILE A 249 -2.82 -10.60 -6.75
C ILE A 249 -3.82 -11.60 -6.19
N VAL A 250 -4.18 -11.41 -4.93
CA VAL A 250 -5.15 -12.25 -4.23
C VAL A 250 -6.32 -11.41 -3.76
N GLU A 251 -7.51 -11.99 -3.76
CA GLU A 251 -8.71 -11.25 -3.41
C GLU A 251 -9.57 -12.03 -2.42
N TYR A 252 -10.04 -11.32 -1.42
CA TYR A 252 -10.97 -11.82 -0.41
C TYR A 252 -12.26 -11.03 -0.41
N ARG A 253 -13.38 -11.72 -0.25
CA ARG A 253 -14.67 -11.10 0.06
C ARG A 253 -14.82 -11.06 1.57
N LEU A 254 -15.18 -9.89 2.09
CA LEU A 254 -15.57 -9.77 3.50
C LEU A 254 -17.00 -10.29 3.66
N THR A 255 -17.17 -11.24 4.57
CA THR A 255 -18.48 -11.72 5.02
C THR A 255 -18.64 -11.26 6.45
N ASP A 256 -19.73 -10.55 6.71
CA ASP A 256 -20.14 -10.13 8.06
C ASP A 256 -20.31 -11.33 9.01
#